data_d99e4ba2562babecc9fc436bbd4db852
#
_entry.id   d99e4ba2562babecc9fc436bbd4db852
#
_cell.length_a   1.000
_cell.length_b   1.000
_cell.length_c   1.000
_cell.angle_alpha   90.00
_cell.angle_beta   90.00
_cell.angle_gamma   90.00
#
_symmetry.space_group_name_H-M   'P 1'
#
loop_
_entity.id
_entity.type
_entity.pdbx_description
1 polymer ?
#
loop_
_entity_poly.entity_id
_entity_poly.type
_entity_poly.pdbx_seq_one_letter_code
_entity_poly.pdbx_strand_id
1 'polypeptide(L)'
;NIVMNGSLTLCLEVIFWFALFVVFYTYLGYGIVLYILVKLKELFVKPVKYSLPASNDELPEVTLFITAFNEEDVVDEKMENSLELDYPADKLRIVWVTDGSDDGTNERLQTRWAGKATVHFQPLRQGKTAAMTRGMTLVDTPLVVFTDANTMVNREAIREIVLAFRNPKVGCVAGEKRIAVQAKDGAAAGGEGIYWKYESTLKALDARLYSAVGAAGELFAVRRELFETMEPDTLLDDFILSLRITMKGYIIAYCTNAYAIESGSADMREEEKRKVRIAAGGLQSIRRLRPLLNPFRYGVLSFQYTSHRVLRWSVTPFLLFALLPLNVAILLTGGSPVFYGVLLVLQVFFYGLGYWGYYLSTRQIKNKLLFIPYYFLFMLSLIHI
;
A
#
# COMPACT_ATOMS: atom_id res chain seq x y z
N ASN A 1 -42.66 26.52 13.72
CA ASN A 1 -41.60 26.62 12.70
C ASN A 1 -40.22 26.93 13.28
N ILE A 2 -40.08 27.88 14.26
CA ILE A 2 -38.75 28.26 14.82
C ILE A 2 -38.13 27.13 15.62
N VAL A 3 -38.89 26.40 16.43
CA VAL A 3 -38.40 25.26 17.25
C VAL A 3 -38.01 24.09 16.37
N MET A 4 -38.73 23.84 15.30
CA MET A 4 -38.38 22.79 14.32
C MET A 4 -37.09 23.11 13.56
N ASN A 5 -36.87 24.37 13.19
CA ASN A 5 -35.64 24.77 12.53
C ASN A 5 -34.43 24.64 13.46
N GLY A 6 -34.55 24.99 14.74
CA GLY A 6 -33.46 24.86 15.71
C GLY A 6 -33.01 23.40 15.93
N SER A 7 -33.98 22.46 16.02
CA SER A 7 -33.67 21.05 16.16
C SER A 7 -32.99 20.47 14.89
N LEU A 8 -33.44 20.90 13.71
CA LEU A 8 -32.83 20.49 12.44
C LEU A 8 -31.39 21.01 12.32
N THR A 9 -31.18 22.29 12.63
CA THR A 9 -29.84 22.90 12.62
C THR A 9 -28.90 22.15 13.55
N LEU A 10 -29.31 21.84 14.77
CA LEU A 10 -28.50 21.08 15.73
C LEU A 10 -28.15 19.69 15.20
N CYS A 11 -29.08 18.96 14.58
CA CYS A 11 -28.80 17.68 13.97
C CYS A 11 -27.76 17.78 12.84
N LEU A 12 -27.88 18.78 11.96
CA LEU A 12 -26.93 19.03 10.89
C LEU A 12 -25.54 19.40 11.43
N GLU A 13 -25.47 20.20 12.49
CA GLU A 13 -24.21 20.52 13.14
C GLU A 13 -23.54 19.29 13.73
N VAL A 14 -24.27 18.43 14.42
CA VAL A 14 -23.74 17.17 14.97
C VAL A 14 -23.21 16.29 13.87
N ILE A 15 -23.94 16.13 12.77
CA ILE A 15 -23.49 15.33 11.61
C ILE A 15 -22.25 15.95 10.98
N PHE A 16 -22.20 17.27 10.81
CA PHE A 16 -21.06 17.98 10.25
C PHE A 16 -19.79 17.78 11.09
N TRP A 17 -19.89 18.01 12.40
CA TRP A 17 -18.75 17.85 13.30
C TRP A 17 -18.29 16.39 13.41
N PHE A 18 -19.22 15.44 13.40
CA PHE A 18 -18.89 14.03 13.37
C PHE A 18 -18.17 13.65 12.06
N ALA A 19 -18.67 14.13 10.92
CA ALA A 19 -18.03 13.90 9.63
C ALA A 19 -16.62 14.51 9.58
N LEU A 20 -16.47 15.74 10.07
CA LEU A 20 -15.16 16.40 10.15
C LEU A 20 -14.20 15.64 11.09
N PHE A 21 -14.70 15.17 12.23
CA PHE A 21 -13.91 14.34 13.14
C PHE A 21 -13.44 13.04 12.48
N VAL A 22 -14.31 12.33 11.74
CA VAL A 22 -13.91 11.10 11.03
C VAL A 22 -12.85 11.39 9.97
N VAL A 23 -12.99 12.48 9.22
CA VAL A 23 -11.98 12.91 8.24
C VAL A 23 -10.65 13.20 8.92
N PHE A 24 -10.66 14.01 9.98
CA PHE A 24 -9.46 14.30 10.77
C PHE A 24 -8.83 13.04 11.36
N TYR A 25 -9.65 12.16 11.97
CA TYR A 25 -9.20 10.92 12.57
C TYR A 25 -8.49 10.04 11.54
N THR A 26 -9.08 9.86 10.37
CA THR A 26 -8.55 8.97 9.33
C THR A 26 -7.18 9.42 8.81
N TYR A 27 -6.97 10.72 8.64
CA TYR A 27 -5.74 11.23 8.03
C TYR A 27 -4.65 11.63 9.03
N LEU A 28 -5.03 12.12 10.20
CA LEU A 28 -4.10 12.63 11.22
C LEU A 28 -4.28 11.92 12.57
N GLY A 29 -5.53 11.83 13.04
CA GLY A 29 -5.86 11.34 14.37
C GLY A 29 -5.41 9.88 14.57
N TYR A 30 -5.59 9.02 13.56
CA TYR A 30 -5.14 7.65 13.65
C TYR A 30 -3.63 7.54 13.91
N GLY A 31 -2.81 8.29 13.19
CA GLY A 31 -1.36 8.31 13.39
C GLY A 31 -0.96 8.73 14.82
N ILE A 32 -1.67 9.72 15.37
CA ILE A 32 -1.44 10.19 16.75
C ILE A 32 -1.83 9.09 17.76
N VAL A 33 -3.03 8.52 17.61
CA VAL A 33 -3.51 7.44 18.49
C VAL A 33 -2.58 6.23 18.41
N LEU A 34 -2.19 5.84 17.20
CA LEU A 34 -1.27 4.73 16.96
C LEU A 34 0.09 4.95 17.64
N TYR A 35 0.65 6.15 17.50
CA TYR A 35 1.90 6.52 18.15
C TYR A 35 1.81 6.40 19.69
N ILE A 36 0.73 6.93 20.27
CA ILE A 36 0.49 6.84 21.72
C ILE A 36 0.36 5.38 22.15
N LEU A 37 -0.43 4.56 21.46
CA LEU A 37 -0.62 3.14 21.77
C LEU A 37 0.69 2.35 21.69
N VAL A 38 1.52 2.62 20.67
CA VAL A 38 2.83 2.00 20.53
C VAL A 38 3.73 2.38 21.69
N LYS A 39 3.78 3.66 22.07
CA LYS A 39 4.57 4.11 23.22
C LYS A 39 4.11 3.49 24.54
N LEU A 40 2.81 3.42 24.76
CA LEU A 40 2.24 2.76 25.94
C LEU A 40 2.60 1.27 25.96
N LYS A 41 2.45 0.56 24.84
CA LYS A 41 2.84 -0.87 24.75
C LYS A 41 4.32 -1.06 25.08
N GLU A 42 5.21 -0.22 24.54
CA GLU A 42 6.67 -0.33 24.73
C GLU A 42 7.13 -0.05 26.15
N LEU A 43 6.31 0.62 27.00
CA LEU A 43 6.58 0.75 28.42
C LEU A 43 6.48 -0.60 29.17
N PHE A 44 5.60 -1.49 28.70
CA PHE A 44 5.32 -2.77 29.37
C PHE A 44 5.93 -3.98 28.66
N VAL A 45 6.11 -3.89 27.33
CA VAL A 45 6.58 -5.01 26.50
C VAL A 45 7.81 -4.58 25.71
N LYS A 46 8.96 -5.14 26.06
CA LYS A 46 10.19 -4.90 25.29
C LYS A 46 10.16 -5.70 23.99
N PRO A 47 10.56 -5.10 22.84
CA PRO A 47 10.68 -5.82 21.57
C PRO A 47 11.67 -6.98 21.70
N VAL A 48 11.27 -8.14 21.21
CA VAL A 48 12.18 -9.30 21.11
C VAL A 48 13.13 -9.05 19.95
N LYS A 49 14.42 -9.14 20.20
CA LYS A 49 15.47 -9.03 19.17
C LYS A 49 15.78 -10.43 18.65
N TYR A 50 15.67 -10.58 17.35
CA TYR A 50 16.09 -11.79 16.64
C TYR A 50 17.43 -11.54 15.96
N SER A 51 18.21 -12.59 15.74
CA SER A 51 19.46 -12.57 14.99
C SER A 51 19.44 -13.63 13.91
N LEU A 52 20.16 -13.39 12.82
CA LEU A 52 20.42 -14.41 11.82
C LEU A 52 21.33 -15.51 12.42
N PRO A 53 21.28 -16.73 11.89
CA PRO A 53 22.25 -17.75 12.21
C PRO A 53 23.68 -17.29 11.93
N ALA A 54 24.64 -17.80 12.71
CA ALA A 54 26.04 -17.45 12.53
C ALA A 54 26.64 -18.06 11.24
N SER A 55 26.14 -19.24 10.84
CA SER A 55 26.53 -19.91 9.59
C SER A 55 25.52 -19.66 8.47
N ASN A 56 26.00 -19.44 7.27
CA ASN A 56 25.18 -19.40 6.08
C ASN A 56 24.47 -20.73 5.80
N ASP A 57 25.04 -21.86 6.25
CA ASP A 57 24.44 -23.19 6.08
C ASP A 57 23.10 -23.36 6.80
N GLU A 58 22.89 -22.59 7.87
CA GLU A 58 21.65 -22.60 8.64
C GLU A 58 20.59 -21.66 8.10
N LEU A 59 20.91 -20.84 7.09
CA LEU A 59 19.94 -19.97 6.44
C LEU A 59 18.91 -20.79 5.65
N PRO A 60 17.63 -20.42 5.65
CA PRO A 60 16.61 -21.12 4.87
C PRO A 60 16.81 -20.91 3.37
N GLU A 61 16.31 -21.84 2.57
CA GLU A 61 16.18 -21.62 1.13
C GLU A 61 15.06 -20.62 0.86
N VAL A 62 15.27 -19.74 -0.13
CA VAL A 62 14.36 -18.66 -0.51
C VAL A 62 14.16 -18.67 -2.01
N THR A 63 12.92 -18.52 -2.46
CA THR A 63 12.63 -18.23 -3.86
C THR A 63 12.34 -16.73 -4.04
N LEU A 64 13.12 -16.08 -4.90
CA LEU A 64 12.79 -14.77 -5.44
C LEU A 64 11.84 -14.95 -6.62
N PHE A 65 10.59 -14.57 -6.46
CA PHE A 65 9.51 -14.78 -7.40
C PHE A 65 9.19 -13.47 -8.12
N ILE A 66 9.39 -13.45 -9.44
CA ILE A 66 9.23 -12.26 -10.28
C ILE A 66 8.11 -12.51 -11.29
N THR A 67 7.05 -11.70 -11.26
CA THR A 67 6.01 -11.70 -12.28
C THR A 67 6.30 -10.65 -13.33
N ALA A 68 6.09 -10.98 -14.62
CA ALA A 68 6.33 -10.05 -15.72
C ALA A 68 5.27 -10.15 -16.81
N PHE A 69 4.96 -8.99 -17.41
CA PHE A 69 4.18 -8.86 -18.64
C PHE A 69 4.74 -7.68 -19.44
N ASN A 70 5.37 -7.97 -20.59
CA ASN A 70 6.01 -6.98 -21.46
C ASN A 70 7.02 -6.08 -20.69
N GLU A 71 8.06 -6.69 -20.19
CA GLU A 71 9.10 -6.07 -19.37
C GLU A 71 10.50 -6.18 -20.01
N GLU A 72 10.57 -6.29 -21.35
CA GLU A 72 11.84 -6.49 -22.08
C GLU A 72 12.93 -5.50 -21.66
N ASP A 73 12.55 -4.24 -21.48
CA ASP A 73 13.49 -3.15 -21.18
C ASP A 73 14.15 -3.28 -19.81
N VAL A 74 13.54 -3.99 -18.86
CA VAL A 74 14.01 -4.08 -17.47
C VAL A 74 14.52 -5.46 -17.07
N VAL A 75 14.34 -6.48 -17.93
CA VAL A 75 14.79 -7.87 -17.63
C VAL A 75 16.24 -7.92 -17.24
N ASP A 76 17.12 -7.28 -18.01
CA ASP A 76 18.57 -7.36 -17.79
C ASP A 76 18.96 -6.71 -16.46
N GLU A 77 18.46 -5.49 -16.19
CA GLU A 77 18.70 -4.78 -14.93
C GLU A 77 18.16 -5.57 -13.73
N LYS A 78 16.95 -6.13 -13.85
CA LYS A 78 16.35 -6.92 -12.78
C LYS A 78 17.12 -8.21 -12.52
N MET A 79 17.62 -8.89 -13.55
CA MET A 79 18.42 -10.10 -13.38
C MET A 79 19.78 -9.79 -12.74
N GLU A 80 20.48 -8.74 -13.17
CA GLU A 80 21.72 -8.27 -12.55
C GLU A 80 21.48 -7.93 -11.08
N ASN A 81 20.46 -7.13 -10.77
CA ASN A 81 20.04 -6.81 -9.41
C ASN A 81 19.76 -8.07 -8.56
N SER A 82 19.07 -9.06 -9.14
CA SER A 82 18.72 -10.30 -8.43
C SER A 82 19.94 -11.16 -8.11
N LEU A 83 20.95 -11.17 -8.98
CA LEU A 83 22.20 -11.94 -8.80
C LEU A 83 23.18 -11.25 -7.83
N GLU A 84 23.04 -9.94 -7.61
CA GLU A 84 23.86 -9.15 -6.68
C GLU A 84 23.33 -9.18 -5.24
N LEU A 85 22.17 -9.81 -4.98
CA LEU A 85 21.60 -9.90 -3.63
C LEU A 85 22.56 -10.66 -2.69
N ASP A 86 22.75 -10.11 -1.48
CA ASP A 86 23.58 -10.72 -0.43
C ASP A 86 22.86 -11.90 0.21
N TYR A 87 22.85 -13.01 -0.50
CA TYR A 87 22.33 -14.29 -0.02
C TYR A 87 23.11 -15.45 -0.66
N PRO A 88 23.33 -16.60 0.03
CA PRO A 88 24.04 -17.72 -0.56
C PRO A 88 23.39 -18.18 -1.87
N ALA A 89 24.19 -18.30 -2.94
CA ALA A 89 23.68 -18.59 -4.28
C ALA A 89 23.01 -19.98 -4.38
N ASP A 90 23.44 -20.93 -3.56
CA ASP A 90 22.87 -22.27 -3.45
C ASP A 90 21.52 -22.29 -2.71
N LYS A 91 21.18 -21.19 -2.00
CA LYS A 91 19.95 -21.05 -1.21
C LYS A 91 18.97 -20.00 -1.76
N LEU A 92 19.34 -19.26 -2.81
CA LEU A 92 18.48 -18.29 -3.48
C LEU A 92 18.11 -18.81 -4.87
N ARG A 93 16.84 -19.14 -5.07
CA ARG A 93 16.29 -19.52 -6.36
C ARG A 93 15.56 -18.36 -6.99
N ILE A 94 15.82 -18.10 -8.26
CA ILE A 94 15.15 -17.02 -9.03
C ILE A 94 14.14 -17.67 -9.96
N VAL A 95 12.87 -17.30 -9.82
CA VAL A 95 11.75 -17.77 -10.64
C VAL A 95 11.09 -16.59 -11.33
N TRP A 96 11.05 -16.63 -12.64
CA TRP A 96 10.31 -15.70 -13.48
C TRP A 96 9.03 -16.35 -14.00
N VAL A 97 7.92 -15.66 -13.85
CA VAL A 97 6.63 -16.08 -14.38
C VAL A 97 6.13 -14.99 -15.32
N THR A 98 6.17 -15.27 -16.61
CA THR A 98 5.70 -14.36 -17.64
C THR A 98 4.28 -14.74 -18.05
N ASP A 99 3.40 -13.75 -18.23
CA ASP A 99 1.97 -13.96 -18.43
C ASP A 99 1.48 -13.27 -19.71
N GLY A 100 1.68 -13.93 -20.84
CA GLY A 100 1.26 -13.44 -22.14
C GLY A 100 2.15 -12.34 -22.70
N SER A 101 3.43 -12.27 -22.32
CA SER A 101 4.39 -11.33 -22.91
C SER A 101 4.60 -11.66 -24.39
N ASP A 102 4.45 -10.67 -25.25
CA ASP A 102 4.60 -10.72 -26.71
C ASP A 102 5.74 -9.84 -27.25
N ASP A 103 6.54 -9.26 -26.33
CA ASP A 103 7.80 -8.58 -26.58
C ASP A 103 9.02 -9.53 -26.42
N GLY A 104 10.23 -8.99 -26.38
CA GLY A 104 11.47 -9.74 -26.16
C GLY A 104 11.71 -10.27 -24.74
N THR A 105 10.79 -10.10 -23.78
CA THR A 105 10.95 -10.52 -22.38
C THR A 105 11.35 -11.99 -22.26
N ASN A 106 10.61 -12.90 -22.92
CA ASN A 106 10.85 -14.34 -22.84
C ASN A 106 12.15 -14.73 -23.53
N GLU A 107 12.45 -14.17 -24.68
CA GLU A 107 13.66 -14.43 -25.45
C GLU A 107 14.90 -14.05 -24.64
N ARG A 108 14.94 -12.88 -24.01
CA ARG A 108 16.05 -12.44 -23.15
C ARG A 108 16.26 -13.37 -21.97
N LEU A 109 15.21 -13.79 -21.30
CA LEU A 109 15.28 -14.72 -20.17
C LEU A 109 15.83 -16.10 -20.59
N GLN A 110 15.40 -16.60 -21.75
CA GLN A 110 15.77 -17.94 -22.23
C GLN A 110 17.14 -17.99 -22.92
N THR A 111 17.63 -16.87 -23.45
CA THR A 111 18.93 -16.80 -24.14
C THR A 111 20.02 -16.26 -23.22
N ARG A 112 19.96 -14.96 -22.88
CA ARG A 112 20.99 -14.28 -22.11
C ARG A 112 21.10 -14.80 -20.67
N TRP A 113 19.96 -15.15 -20.06
CA TRP A 113 19.89 -15.57 -18.67
C TRP A 113 19.62 -17.08 -18.48
N ALA A 114 19.82 -17.87 -19.54
CA ALA A 114 19.66 -19.32 -19.50
C ALA A 114 20.43 -19.94 -18.33
N GLY A 115 19.75 -20.78 -17.55
CA GLY A 115 20.33 -21.47 -16.39
C GLY A 115 20.58 -20.60 -15.15
N LYS A 116 20.29 -19.28 -15.19
CA LYS A 116 20.39 -18.39 -14.04
C LYS A 116 19.06 -18.20 -13.30
N ALA A 117 17.94 -18.45 -13.98
CA ALA A 117 16.60 -18.41 -13.43
C ALA A 117 15.74 -19.53 -14.00
N THR A 118 14.73 -19.97 -13.26
CA THR A 118 13.65 -20.81 -13.78
C THR A 118 12.60 -19.90 -14.40
N VAL A 119 12.24 -20.15 -15.67
CA VAL A 119 11.28 -19.33 -16.42
C VAL A 119 10.03 -20.14 -16.70
N HIS A 120 8.87 -19.62 -16.28
CA HIS A 120 7.57 -20.20 -16.58
C HIS A 120 6.77 -19.25 -17.47
N PHE A 121 6.67 -19.60 -18.73
CA PHE A 121 5.96 -18.83 -19.76
C PHE A 121 4.54 -19.35 -19.97
N GLN A 122 3.59 -18.41 -20.08
CA GLN A 122 2.22 -18.66 -20.50
C GLN A 122 1.88 -17.74 -21.68
N PRO A 123 1.46 -18.30 -22.85
CA PRO A 123 1.20 -17.48 -24.03
C PRO A 123 -0.06 -16.61 -23.94
N LEU A 124 -1.06 -17.04 -23.15
CA LEU A 124 -2.28 -16.28 -22.92
C LEU A 124 -2.22 -15.51 -21.63
N ARG A 125 -2.44 -14.21 -21.69
CA ARG A 125 -2.51 -13.34 -20.52
C ARG A 125 -3.71 -13.69 -19.64
N GLN A 126 -3.46 -14.05 -18.40
CA GLN A 126 -4.47 -14.41 -17.41
C GLN A 126 -4.45 -13.50 -16.16
N GLY A 127 -3.47 -12.61 -16.07
CA GLY A 127 -3.29 -11.66 -14.98
C GLY A 127 -2.34 -12.14 -13.88
N LYS A 128 -1.91 -11.17 -13.05
CA LYS A 128 -0.86 -11.38 -12.03
C LYS A 128 -1.23 -12.50 -11.04
N THR A 129 -2.47 -12.53 -10.55
CA THR A 129 -2.95 -13.56 -9.62
C THR A 129 -2.83 -14.97 -10.19
N ALA A 130 -3.21 -15.15 -11.47
CA ALA A 130 -3.08 -16.42 -12.16
C ALA A 130 -1.61 -16.80 -12.37
N ALA A 131 -0.75 -15.83 -12.72
CA ALA A 131 0.68 -16.01 -12.84
C ALA A 131 1.31 -16.46 -11.51
N MET A 132 0.96 -15.83 -10.41
CA MET A 132 1.40 -16.23 -9.07
C MET A 132 0.99 -17.67 -8.75
N THR A 133 -0.27 -18.03 -8.98
CA THR A 133 -0.79 -19.39 -8.72
C THR A 133 -0.03 -20.44 -9.53
N ARG A 134 0.20 -20.18 -10.83
CA ARG A 134 0.97 -21.10 -11.69
C ARG A 134 2.41 -21.22 -11.23
N GLY A 135 3.07 -20.08 -10.99
CA GLY A 135 4.47 -20.08 -10.62
C GLY A 135 4.74 -20.73 -9.26
N MET A 136 3.79 -20.66 -8.33
CA MET A 136 3.91 -21.32 -7.02
C MET A 136 3.99 -22.84 -7.11
N THR A 137 3.59 -23.45 -8.21
CA THR A 137 3.80 -24.88 -8.46
C THR A 137 5.29 -25.24 -8.66
N LEU A 138 6.13 -24.26 -9.02
CA LEU A 138 7.57 -24.40 -9.20
C LEU A 138 8.37 -24.09 -7.93
N VAL A 139 7.70 -23.64 -6.88
CA VAL A 139 8.33 -23.23 -5.62
C VAL A 139 8.28 -24.36 -4.62
N ASP A 140 9.44 -24.78 -4.13
CA ASP A 140 9.60 -25.79 -3.09
C ASP A 140 10.33 -25.27 -1.83
N THR A 141 10.86 -24.03 -1.89
CA THR A 141 11.54 -23.40 -0.75
C THR A 141 10.54 -22.94 0.32
N PRO A 142 10.94 -22.91 1.61
CA PRO A 142 10.04 -22.55 2.70
C PRO A 142 9.60 -21.09 2.69
N LEU A 143 10.40 -20.20 2.10
CA LEU A 143 10.11 -18.77 2.00
C LEU A 143 10.06 -18.32 0.53
N VAL A 144 9.09 -17.46 0.23
CA VAL A 144 8.91 -16.90 -1.11
C VAL A 144 8.88 -15.39 -1.01
N VAL A 145 9.75 -14.74 -1.76
CA VAL A 145 9.83 -13.27 -1.86
C VAL A 145 9.28 -12.87 -3.22
N PHE A 146 8.17 -12.17 -3.23
CA PHE A 146 7.54 -11.61 -4.42
C PHE A 146 8.07 -10.22 -4.70
N THR A 147 8.37 -9.94 -5.95
CA THR A 147 8.79 -8.60 -6.41
C THR A 147 8.37 -8.39 -7.86
N ASP A 148 8.06 -7.15 -8.21
CA ASP A 148 7.73 -6.79 -9.59
C ASP A 148 9.01 -6.71 -10.44
N ALA A 149 8.89 -6.95 -11.76
CA ALA A 149 10.02 -6.95 -12.68
C ALA A 149 10.69 -5.56 -12.80
N ASN A 150 9.90 -4.49 -12.71
CA ASN A 150 10.35 -3.10 -12.86
C ASN A 150 10.81 -2.43 -11.55
N THR A 151 11.00 -3.21 -10.49
CA THR A 151 11.49 -2.70 -9.19
C THR A 151 12.83 -3.31 -8.83
N MET A 152 13.77 -2.49 -8.34
CA MET A 152 15.09 -2.97 -7.92
C MET A 152 15.14 -3.11 -6.41
N VAL A 153 15.60 -4.25 -5.95
CA VAL A 153 15.64 -4.62 -4.52
C VAL A 153 17.03 -4.33 -3.96
N ASN A 154 17.12 -3.79 -2.74
CA ASN A 154 18.42 -3.55 -2.12
C ASN A 154 19.15 -4.86 -1.79
N ARG A 155 20.47 -4.78 -1.80
CA ARG A 155 21.36 -5.93 -1.70
C ARG A 155 21.09 -6.83 -0.48
N GLU A 156 20.80 -6.21 0.67
CA GLU A 156 20.61 -6.91 1.94
C GLU A 156 19.16 -7.38 2.19
N ALA A 157 18.24 -7.09 1.26
CA ALA A 157 16.80 -7.29 1.48
C ALA A 157 16.42 -8.71 1.87
N ILE A 158 17.01 -9.73 1.23
CA ILE A 158 16.67 -11.12 1.53
C ILE A 158 17.08 -11.48 2.96
N ARG A 159 18.26 -11.06 3.42
CA ARG A 159 18.70 -11.29 4.80
C ARG A 159 17.79 -10.61 5.82
N GLU A 160 17.39 -9.38 5.57
CA GLU A 160 16.48 -8.62 6.43
C GLU A 160 15.08 -9.27 6.49
N ILE A 161 14.57 -9.76 5.36
CA ILE A 161 13.31 -10.52 5.30
C ILE A 161 13.43 -11.83 6.11
N VAL A 162 14.50 -12.59 5.91
CA VAL A 162 14.75 -13.84 6.64
C VAL A 162 14.87 -13.58 8.14
N LEU A 163 15.52 -12.49 8.53
CA LEU A 163 15.60 -12.07 9.93
C LEU A 163 14.21 -11.84 10.53
N ALA A 164 13.31 -11.18 9.81
CA ALA A 164 11.94 -10.97 10.28
C ALA A 164 11.18 -12.30 10.47
N PHE A 165 11.40 -13.30 9.62
CA PHE A 165 10.81 -14.63 9.74
C PHE A 165 11.38 -15.47 10.90
N ARG A 166 12.44 -15.04 11.59
CA ARG A 166 12.90 -15.67 12.83
C ARG A 166 11.85 -15.59 13.94
N ASN A 167 10.96 -14.63 13.86
CA ASN A 167 9.75 -14.63 14.69
C ASN A 167 8.73 -15.63 14.11
N PRO A 168 8.37 -16.71 14.82
CA PRO A 168 7.45 -17.73 14.32
C PRO A 168 6.03 -17.20 14.08
N LYS A 169 5.65 -16.08 14.71
CA LYS A 169 4.35 -15.44 14.48
C LYS A 169 4.28 -14.69 13.15
N VAL A 170 5.41 -14.39 12.52
CA VAL A 170 5.45 -13.70 11.23
C VAL A 170 5.12 -14.69 10.12
N GLY A 171 3.99 -14.47 9.47
CA GLY A 171 3.55 -15.23 8.29
C GLY A 171 3.81 -14.50 6.97
N CYS A 172 3.91 -13.17 7.04
CA CYS A 172 4.22 -12.31 5.90
C CYS A 172 5.18 -11.20 6.33
N VAL A 173 6.08 -10.79 5.45
CA VAL A 173 6.96 -9.63 5.60
C VAL A 173 6.67 -8.66 4.48
N ALA A 174 6.31 -7.43 4.80
CA ALA A 174 6.17 -6.35 3.86
C ALA A 174 7.48 -5.53 3.82
N GLY A 175 8.09 -5.42 2.65
CA GLY A 175 9.20 -4.51 2.42
C GLY A 175 8.73 -3.07 2.24
N GLU A 176 9.68 -2.14 2.25
CA GLU A 176 9.43 -0.73 2.02
C GLU A 176 9.49 -0.40 0.53
N LYS A 177 8.50 0.34 0.04
CA LYS A 177 8.57 0.95 -1.28
C LYS A 177 9.32 2.27 -1.21
N ARG A 178 10.30 2.46 -2.09
CA ARG A 178 11.00 3.73 -2.30
C ARG A 178 10.88 4.14 -3.76
N ILE A 179 10.73 5.44 -3.98
CA ILE A 179 10.66 6.00 -5.32
C ILE A 179 12.05 6.57 -5.65
N ALA A 180 12.59 6.22 -6.82
CA ALA A 180 13.83 6.80 -7.30
C ALA A 180 13.63 8.29 -7.55
N VAL A 181 14.31 9.15 -6.78
CA VAL A 181 14.30 10.59 -6.98
C VAL A 181 15.26 10.92 -8.12
N GLN A 182 14.72 11.16 -9.31
CA GLN A 182 15.55 11.71 -10.39
C GLN A 182 15.77 13.21 -10.13
N ALA A 183 16.98 13.67 -10.35
CA ALA A 183 17.37 15.08 -10.14
C ALA A 183 16.54 16.10 -10.96
N LYS A 184 15.75 15.63 -11.94
CA LYS A 184 14.84 16.42 -12.78
C LYS A 184 13.42 16.59 -12.18
N ASP A 185 13.07 15.88 -11.12
CA ASP A 185 11.69 15.78 -10.61
C ASP A 185 11.31 16.85 -9.59
N GLY A 186 11.78 18.02 -9.67
CA GLY A 186 11.39 19.23 -8.93
C GLY A 186 10.33 19.06 -7.81
N ALA A 187 9.32 19.92 -7.82
CA ALA A 187 8.32 20.09 -6.76
C ALA A 187 7.33 18.93 -6.53
N ALA A 188 7.01 18.15 -7.55
CA ALA A 188 6.04 17.03 -7.43
C ALA A 188 6.62 15.87 -6.60
N ALA A 189 7.91 15.57 -6.78
CA ALA A 189 8.62 14.57 -5.98
C ALA A 189 8.67 14.92 -4.48
N GLY A 190 8.65 16.21 -4.12
CA GLY A 190 8.63 16.64 -2.72
C GLY A 190 7.34 16.30 -1.98
N GLY A 191 6.18 16.50 -2.61
CA GLY A 191 4.87 16.21 -2.00
C GLY A 191 4.59 14.70 -1.93
N GLU A 192 4.93 13.97 -2.98
CA GLU A 192 4.82 12.51 -3.03
C GLU A 192 5.75 11.87 -1.99
N GLY A 193 6.98 12.36 -1.87
CA GLY A 193 7.94 11.89 -0.86
C GLY A 193 7.46 12.08 0.58
N ILE A 194 6.77 13.20 0.89
CA ILE A 194 6.19 13.44 2.22
C ILE A 194 5.08 12.43 2.51
N TYR A 195 4.19 12.20 1.54
CA TYR A 195 3.11 11.22 1.68
C TYR A 195 3.65 9.80 1.92
N TRP A 196 4.61 9.35 1.11
CA TRP A 196 5.23 8.03 1.26
C TRP A 196 5.96 7.88 2.59
N LYS A 197 6.64 8.92 3.06
CA LYS A 197 7.27 8.92 4.39
C LYS A 197 6.25 8.81 5.51
N TYR A 198 5.11 9.49 5.40
CA TYR A 198 4.01 9.37 6.35
C TYR A 198 3.41 7.97 6.34
N GLU A 199 3.10 7.42 5.16
CA GLU A 199 2.56 6.06 5.00
C GLU A 199 3.52 4.99 5.53
N SER A 200 4.81 5.11 5.24
CA SER A 200 5.85 4.22 5.77
C SER A 200 5.92 4.29 7.30
N THR A 201 5.82 5.50 7.87
CA THR A 201 5.77 5.69 9.33
C THR A 201 4.54 5.01 9.94
N LEU A 202 3.36 5.14 9.33
CA LEU A 202 2.15 4.46 9.80
C LEU A 202 2.31 2.94 9.74
N LYS A 203 2.82 2.39 8.64
CA LYS A 203 3.06 0.94 8.52
C LYS A 203 4.05 0.42 9.57
N ALA A 204 5.11 1.18 9.84
CA ALA A 204 6.07 0.84 10.88
C ALA A 204 5.45 0.86 12.29
N LEU A 205 4.61 1.85 12.59
CA LEU A 205 3.89 1.93 13.86
C LEU A 205 2.85 0.81 13.99
N ASP A 206 2.11 0.49 12.91
CA ASP A 206 1.18 -0.63 12.88
C ASP A 206 1.88 -1.94 13.23
N ALA A 207 2.99 -2.24 12.56
CA ALA A 207 3.77 -3.46 12.82
C ALA A 207 4.31 -3.51 14.26
N ARG A 208 4.69 -2.36 14.83
CA ARG A 208 5.13 -2.26 16.24
C ARG A 208 3.99 -2.44 17.22
N LEU A 209 2.78 -1.93 16.89
CA LEU A 209 1.62 -2.14 17.74
C LEU A 209 1.20 -3.61 17.75
N TYR A 210 0.94 -4.17 16.55
CA TYR A 210 0.54 -5.58 16.41
C TYR A 210 0.98 -6.18 15.07
N SER A 211 0.46 -5.67 13.94
CA SER A 211 0.72 -6.15 12.59
C SER A 211 0.63 -5.00 11.59
N ALA A 212 1.49 -4.97 10.58
CA ALA A 212 1.24 -4.10 9.44
C ALA A 212 -0.09 -4.46 8.78
N VAL A 213 -0.75 -3.47 8.15
CA VAL A 213 -2.06 -3.63 7.51
C VAL A 213 -1.88 -3.74 6.00
N GLY A 214 -1.55 -4.95 5.57
CA GLY A 214 -1.32 -5.29 4.18
C GLY A 214 0.12 -5.08 3.71
N ALA A 215 0.55 -5.90 2.76
CA ALA A 215 1.80 -5.79 2.04
C ALA A 215 1.62 -4.95 0.76
N ALA A 216 2.70 -4.65 0.08
CA ALA A 216 2.74 -3.97 -1.21
C ALA A 216 3.50 -4.84 -2.23
N GLY A 217 3.00 -4.89 -3.46
CA GLY A 217 3.45 -5.82 -4.49
C GLY A 217 4.90 -5.64 -4.95
N GLU A 218 5.47 -4.48 -4.70
CA GLU A 218 6.85 -4.16 -5.08
C GLU A 218 7.89 -5.05 -4.35
N LEU A 219 7.61 -5.39 -3.08
CA LEU A 219 8.42 -6.32 -2.29
C LEU A 219 7.64 -6.84 -1.09
N PHE A 220 7.31 -8.12 -1.08
CA PHE A 220 6.79 -8.79 0.09
C PHE A 220 7.17 -10.26 0.09
N ALA A 221 7.12 -10.89 1.25
CA ALA A 221 7.47 -12.30 1.38
C ALA A 221 6.45 -13.02 2.26
N VAL A 222 6.26 -14.31 1.98
CA VAL A 222 5.37 -15.17 2.75
C VAL A 222 6.03 -16.52 3.06
N ARG A 223 5.58 -17.18 4.11
CA ARG A 223 5.84 -18.62 4.27
C ARG A 223 5.09 -19.35 3.17
N ARG A 224 5.77 -20.21 2.41
CA ARG A 224 5.18 -20.95 1.30
C ARG A 224 3.89 -21.69 1.68
N GLU A 225 3.88 -22.30 2.85
CA GLU A 225 2.74 -23.04 3.40
C GLU A 225 1.49 -22.20 3.65
N LEU A 226 1.66 -20.86 3.74
CA LEU A 226 0.56 -19.92 3.96
C LEU A 226 0.03 -19.30 2.67
N PHE A 227 0.68 -19.58 1.53
CA PHE A 227 0.19 -19.11 0.24
C PHE A 227 -1.16 -19.75 -0.07
N GLU A 228 -2.09 -18.94 -0.53
CA GLU A 228 -3.41 -19.38 -0.99
C GLU A 228 -3.67 -18.87 -2.39
N THR A 229 -4.30 -19.70 -3.20
CA THR A 229 -4.86 -19.26 -4.47
C THR A 229 -5.95 -18.22 -4.23
N MET A 230 -5.86 -17.12 -4.94
CA MET A 230 -6.83 -16.04 -4.86
C MET A 230 -7.81 -16.09 -6.03
N GLU A 231 -8.91 -15.38 -5.91
CA GLU A 231 -9.89 -15.25 -6.99
C GLU A 231 -9.25 -14.56 -8.21
N PRO A 232 -9.54 -15.01 -9.46
CA PRO A 232 -8.88 -14.51 -10.67
C PRO A 232 -9.03 -13.00 -10.90
N ASP A 233 -10.14 -12.41 -10.42
CA ASP A 233 -10.46 -10.98 -10.51
C ASP A 233 -9.89 -10.13 -9.37
N THR A 234 -8.94 -10.68 -8.60
CA THR A 234 -8.29 -9.97 -7.49
C THR A 234 -7.42 -8.81 -8.03
N LEU A 235 -7.72 -7.59 -7.57
CA LEU A 235 -7.04 -6.37 -8.01
C LEU A 235 -5.80 -6.03 -7.17
N LEU A 236 -5.83 -6.35 -5.87
CA LEU A 236 -4.75 -6.14 -4.91
C LEU A 236 -4.36 -7.49 -4.29
N ASP A 237 -3.61 -8.27 -5.04
CA ASP A 237 -3.19 -9.63 -4.69
C ASP A 237 -2.32 -9.66 -3.43
N ASP A 238 -1.34 -8.78 -3.34
CA ASP A 238 -0.43 -8.58 -2.22
C ASP A 238 -1.18 -8.26 -0.91
N PHE A 239 -2.13 -7.34 -1.00
CA PHE A 239 -2.93 -6.88 0.14
C PHE A 239 -3.86 -7.99 0.65
N ILE A 240 -4.59 -8.66 -0.26
CA ILE A 240 -5.52 -9.73 0.10
C ILE A 240 -4.78 -10.93 0.66
N LEU A 241 -3.72 -11.40 -0.01
CA LEU A 241 -2.94 -12.54 0.45
C LEU A 241 -2.35 -12.30 1.84
N SER A 242 -1.70 -11.15 2.04
CA SER A 242 -1.07 -10.83 3.33
C SER A 242 -2.07 -10.75 4.48
N LEU A 243 -3.25 -10.17 4.26
CA LEU A 243 -4.29 -10.09 5.29
C LEU A 243 -5.02 -11.43 5.50
N ARG A 244 -5.17 -12.29 4.50
CA ARG A 244 -5.65 -13.67 4.70
C ARG A 244 -4.69 -14.47 5.59
N ILE A 245 -3.40 -14.25 5.48
CA ILE A 245 -2.40 -14.83 6.39
C ILE A 245 -2.64 -14.36 7.83
N THR A 246 -2.96 -13.09 8.04
CA THR A 246 -3.28 -12.60 9.39
C THR A 246 -4.57 -13.21 9.95
N MET A 247 -5.54 -13.52 9.11
CA MET A 247 -6.77 -14.20 9.53
C MET A 247 -6.53 -15.61 10.08
N LYS A 248 -5.38 -16.22 9.74
CA LYS A 248 -4.91 -17.51 10.29
C LYS A 248 -4.16 -17.39 11.62
N GLY A 249 -4.05 -16.17 12.17
CA GLY A 249 -3.38 -15.90 13.46
C GLY A 249 -1.92 -15.48 13.35
N TYR A 250 -1.39 -15.31 12.15
CA TYR A 250 -0.06 -14.75 11.91
C TYR A 250 -0.08 -13.23 11.89
N ILE A 251 1.10 -12.61 11.88
CA ILE A 251 1.27 -11.16 11.74
C ILE A 251 2.06 -10.83 10.47
N ILE A 252 1.87 -9.62 9.97
CA ILE A 252 2.69 -9.02 8.92
C ILE A 252 3.76 -8.16 9.59
N ALA A 253 5.03 -8.53 9.44
CA ALA A 253 6.14 -7.67 9.82
C ALA A 253 6.38 -6.60 8.75
N TYR A 254 6.76 -5.40 9.14
CA TYR A 254 7.17 -4.35 8.22
C TYR A 254 8.68 -4.14 8.34
N CYS A 255 9.40 -4.37 7.26
CA CYS A 255 10.85 -4.31 7.21
C CYS A 255 11.32 -3.12 6.37
N THR A 256 11.75 -2.04 7.04
CA THR A 256 12.23 -0.81 6.38
C THR A 256 13.62 -0.97 5.76
N ASN A 257 14.41 -1.98 6.23
CA ASN A 257 15.74 -2.28 5.70
C ASN A 257 15.68 -3.16 4.44
N ALA A 258 14.56 -3.84 4.19
CA ALA A 258 14.28 -4.50 2.93
C ALA A 258 13.39 -3.58 2.10
N TYR A 259 13.92 -3.03 1.01
CA TYR A 259 13.18 -2.09 0.20
C TYR A 259 13.33 -2.34 -1.30
N ALA A 260 12.29 -1.99 -2.04
CA ALA A 260 12.29 -1.95 -3.49
C ALA A 260 12.22 -0.51 -3.99
N ILE A 261 13.03 -0.21 -4.99
CA ILE A 261 13.09 1.09 -5.66
C ILE A 261 12.33 0.95 -6.97
N GLU A 262 11.29 1.75 -7.15
CA GLU A 262 10.53 1.85 -8.40
C GLU A 262 10.95 3.13 -9.15
N SER A 263 11.16 3.02 -10.45
CA SER A 263 11.31 4.19 -11.31
C SER A 263 9.96 4.91 -11.35
N GLY A 264 9.95 6.23 -11.11
CA GLY A 264 8.71 7.02 -11.14
C GLY A 264 7.98 6.84 -12.48
N SER A 265 6.64 6.77 -12.44
CA SER A 265 5.82 6.67 -13.65
C SER A 265 6.11 7.82 -14.61
N ALA A 266 6.50 7.52 -15.83
CA ALA A 266 6.81 8.52 -16.84
C ALA A 266 5.56 9.24 -17.36
N ASP A 267 4.36 8.62 -17.26
CA ASP A 267 3.10 9.13 -17.78
C ASP A 267 2.02 9.26 -16.70
N MET A 268 1.41 10.47 -16.63
CA MET A 268 0.28 10.77 -15.73
C MET A 268 -0.94 9.88 -15.94
N ARG A 269 -1.17 9.44 -17.19
CA ARG A 269 -2.31 8.55 -17.51
C ARG A 269 -2.15 7.15 -16.93
N GLU A 270 -0.94 6.62 -16.93
CA GLU A 270 -0.66 5.33 -16.30
C GLU A 270 -0.80 5.41 -14.77
N GLU A 271 -0.36 6.51 -14.16
CA GLU A 271 -0.54 6.75 -12.75
C GLU A 271 -2.04 6.88 -12.37
N GLU A 272 -2.85 7.54 -13.20
CA GLU A 272 -4.30 7.63 -13.01
C GLU A 272 -4.96 6.24 -13.07
N LYS A 273 -4.67 5.43 -14.09
CA LYS A 273 -5.16 4.05 -14.20
C LYS A 273 -4.76 3.20 -12.98
N ARG A 274 -3.52 3.35 -12.53
CA ARG A 274 -3.01 2.67 -11.34
C ARG A 274 -3.83 3.04 -10.10
N LYS A 275 -4.11 4.34 -9.90
CA LYS A 275 -4.89 4.82 -8.74
C LYS A 275 -6.34 4.35 -8.79
N VAL A 276 -6.99 4.39 -9.95
CA VAL A 276 -8.34 3.83 -10.15
C VAL A 276 -8.36 2.34 -9.78
N ARG A 277 -7.37 1.57 -10.22
CA ARG A 277 -7.24 0.16 -9.86
C ARG A 277 -7.07 -0.03 -8.35
N ILE A 278 -6.26 0.80 -7.69
CA ILE A 278 -6.06 0.74 -6.24
C ILE A 278 -7.35 1.06 -5.49
N ALA A 279 -8.11 2.07 -5.92
CA ALA A 279 -9.38 2.44 -5.31
C ALA A 279 -10.43 1.32 -5.44
N ALA A 280 -10.62 0.79 -6.66
CA ALA A 280 -11.53 -0.33 -6.93
C ALA A 280 -11.10 -1.60 -6.14
N GLY A 281 -9.80 -1.88 -6.14
CA GLY A 281 -9.21 -2.99 -5.39
C GLY A 281 -9.36 -2.84 -3.88
N GLY A 282 -9.30 -1.61 -3.36
CA GLY A 282 -9.56 -1.30 -1.95
C GLY A 282 -10.99 -1.66 -1.54
N LEU A 283 -11.99 -1.25 -2.32
CA LEU A 283 -13.39 -1.59 -2.06
C LEU A 283 -13.64 -3.11 -2.21
N GLN A 284 -13.06 -3.74 -3.24
CA GLN A 284 -13.11 -5.19 -3.41
C GLN A 284 -12.51 -5.91 -2.19
N SER A 285 -11.37 -5.43 -1.71
CA SER A 285 -10.67 -6.00 -0.54
C SER A 285 -11.50 -5.88 0.73
N ILE A 286 -12.16 -4.75 0.98
CA ILE A 286 -13.05 -4.57 2.13
C ILE A 286 -14.18 -5.61 2.11
N ARG A 287 -14.77 -5.86 0.95
CA ARG A 287 -15.83 -6.87 0.81
C ARG A 287 -15.31 -8.29 1.08
N ARG A 288 -14.14 -8.65 0.55
CA ARG A 288 -13.54 -9.98 0.68
C ARG A 288 -12.98 -10.25 2.08
N LEU A 289 -12.44 -9.22 2.69
CA LEU A 289 -11.83 -9.28 4.03
C LEU A 289 -12.79 -8.79 5.13
N ARG A 290 -14.11 -8.72 4.86
CA ARG A 290 -15.11 -8.27 5.83
C ARG A 290 -15.02 -8.96 7.21
N PRO A 291 -14.59 -10.24 7.35
CA PRO A 291 -14.45 -10.84 8.68
C PRO A 291 -13.48 -10.09 9.58
N LEU A 292 -12.45 -9.41 9.02
CA LEU A 292 -11.51 -8.57 9.78
C LEU A 292 -12.17 -7.36 10.44
N LEU A 293 -13.37 -6.97 10.04
CA LEU A 293 -14.13 -5.89 10.69
C LEU A 293 -14.69 -6.29 12.06
N ASN A 294 -14.59 -7.57 12.44
CA ASN A 294 -15.08 -8.06 13.72
C ASN A 294 -14.02 -7.87 14.83
N PRO A 295 -14.16 -6.84 15.71
CA PRO A 295 -13.19 -6.56 16.76
C PRO A 295 -13.16 -7.64 17.86
N PHE A 296 -14.26 -8.38 18.05
CA PHE A 296 -14.31 -9.46 19.03
C PHE A 296 -13.49 -10.69 18.61
N ARG A 297 -13.31 -10.88 17.29
CA ARG A 297 -12.50 -11.98 16.76
C ARG A 297 -11.04 -11.58 16.52
N TYR A 298 -10.80 -10.38 16.01
CA TYR A 298 -9.47 -9.96 15.56
C TYR A 298 -8.84 -8.83 16.40
N GLY A 299 -9.57 -8.30 17.39
CA GLY A 299 -9.04 -7.35 18.37
C GLY A 299 -8.31 -6.17 17.76
N VAL A 300 -7.03 -6.01 18.12
CA VAL A 300 -6.17 -4.91 17.65
C VAL A 300 -6.05 -4.89 16.12
N LEU A 301 -5.98 -6.04 15.47
CA LEU A 301 -5.91 -6.10 14.01
C LEU A 301 -7.16 -5.49 13.34
N SER A 302 -8.36 -5.76 13.88
CA SER A 302 -9.60 -5.17 13.39
C SER A 302 -9.59 -3.64 13.54
N PHE A 303 -9.10 -3.14 14.66
CA PHE A 303 -8.92 -1.70 14.89
C PHE A 303 -7.97 -1.08 13.86
N GLN A 304 -6.79 -1.67 13.65
CA GLN A 304 -5.79 -1.20 12.69
C GLN A 304 -6.33 -1.25 11.26
N TYR A 305 -6.95 -2.37 10.86
CA TYR A 305 -7.52 -2.55 9.53
C TYR A 305 -8.61 -1.52 9.22
N THR A 306 -9.55 -1.35 10.16
CA THR A 306 -10.66 -0.39 10.01
C THR A 306 -10.12 1.04 9.93
N SER A 307 -9.26 1.46 10.85
CA SER A 307 -8.76 2.83 10.94
C SER A 307 -7.81 3.19 9.80
N HIS A 308 -6.89 2.28 9.43
CA HIS A 308 -5.86 2.58 8.44
C HIS A 308 -6.35 2.41 7.00
N ARG A 309 -7.23 1.42 6.73
CA ARG A 309 -7.63 1.07 5.35
C ARG A 309 -9.11 1.29 5.08
N VAL A 310 -10.00 0.70 5.88
CA VAL A 310 -11.43 0.71 5.59
C VAL A 310 -12.00 2.13 5.58
N LEU A 311 -11.76 2.93 6.62
CA LEU A 311 -12.24 4.32 6.67
C LEU A 311 -11.69 5.14 5.51
N ARG A 312 -10.41 4.99 5.19
CA ARG A 312 -9.73 5.74 4.12
C ARG A 312 -10.29 5.41 2.73
N TRP A 313 -10.65 4.14 2.48
CA TRP A 313 -11.11 3.69 1.18
C TRP A 313 -12.63 3.73 1.00
N SER A 314 -13.41 3.84 2.08
CA SER A 314 -14.86 3.80 2.00
C SER A 314 -15.54 5.06 2.54
N VAL A 315 -15.53 5.27 3.84
CA VAL A 315 -16.34 6.29 4.51
C VAL A 315 -15.80 7.71 4.30
N THR A 316 -14.51 7.90 4.52
CA THR A 316 -13.91 9.25 4.60
C THR A 316 -14.00 10.06 3.30
N PRO A 317 -13.82 9.48 2.10
CA PRO A 317 -14.00 10.23 0.86
C PRO A 317 -15.40 10.79 0.70
N PHE A 318 -16.44 10.00 1.02
CA PHE A 318 -17.83 10.45 0.95
C PHE A 318 -18.11 11.56 1.97
N LEU A 319 -17.61 11.41 3.21
CA LEU A 319 -17.79 12.42 4.24
C LEU A 319 -17.10 13.75 3.87
N LEU A 320 -15.91 13.69 3.26
CA LEU A 320 -15.22 14.89 2.82
C LEU A 320 -16.09 15.70 1.83
N PHE A 321 -16.67 15.04 0.83
CA PHE A 321 -17.58 15.72 -0.10
C PHE A 321 -18.89 16.15 0.54
N ALA A 322 -19.42 15.36 1.50
CA ALA A 322 -20.65 15.70 2.21
C ALA A 322 -20.50 16.94 3.13
N LEU A 323 -19.30 17.26 3.59
CA LEU A 323 -19.05 18.44 4.45
C LEU A 323 -19.47 19.74 3.79
N LEU A 324 -19.33 19.90 2.47
CA LEU A 324 -19.70 21.13 1.78
C LEU A 324 -21.22 21.36 1.77
N PRO A 325 -22.07 20.45 1.27
CA PRO A 325 -23.51 20.60 1.31
C PRO A 325 -24.07 20.64 2.74
N LEU A 326 -23.46 19.93 3.70
CA LEU A 326 -23.86 20.02 5.10
C LEU A 326 -23.64 21.43 5.67
N ASN A 327 -22.49 22.05 5.37
CA ASN A 327 -22.22 23.42 5.82
C ASN A 327 -23.21 24.43 5.23
N VAL A 328 -23.52 24.28 3.92
CA VAL A 328 -24.56 25.10 3.27
C VAL A 328 -25.93 24.89 3.94
N ALA A 329 -26.31 23.65 4.21
CA ALA A 329 -27.58 23.34 4.88
C ALA A 329 -27.66 23.94 6.28
N ILE A 330 -26.57 23.92 7.06
CA ILE A 330 -26.50 24.56 8.38
C ILE A 330 -26.76 26.08 8.27
N LEU A 331 -26.13 26.76 7.31
CA LEU A 331 -26.35 28.20 7.09
C LEU A 331 -27.81 28.49 6.70
N LEU A 332 -28.42 27.66 5.85
CA LEU A 332 -29.81 27.83 5.41
C LEU A 332 -30.84 27.56 6.53
N THR A 333 -30.50 26.76 7.52
CA THR A 333 -31.40 26.40 8.63
C THR A 333 -31.22 27.27 9.87
N GLY A 334 -30.33 28.28 9.84
CA GLY A 334 -30.16 29.25 10.91
C GLY A 334 -28.91 29.05 11.79
N GLY A 335 -27.95 28.27 11.34
CA GLY A 335 -26.62 28.18 11.97
C GLY A 335 -25.88 29.52 11.96
N SER A 336 -24.88 29.67 12.83
CA SER A 336 -24.12 30.93 12.96
C SER A 336 -23.53 31.36 11.59
N PRO A 337 -24.01 32.48 11.01
CA PRO A 337 -23.60 32.90 9.67
C PRO A 337 -22.12 33.28 9.59
N VAL A 338 -21.56 33.82 10.66
CA VAL A 338 -20.14 34.19 10.71
C VAL A 338 -19.28 32.93 10.79
N PHE A 339 -19.58 32.05 11.71
CA PHE A 339 -18.76 30.85 11.95
C PHE A 339 -18.81 29.89 10.78
N TYR A 340 -19.99 29.42 10.38
CA TYR A 340 -20.14 28.49 9.26
C TYR A 340 -19.89 29.13 7.90
N GLY A 341 -20.08 30.47 7.79
CA GLY A 341 -19.70 31.23 6.61
C GLY A 341 -18.17 31.23 6.40
N VAL A 342 -17.39 31.48 7.45
CA VAL A 342 -15.92 31.38 7.39
C VAL A 342 -15.49 29.97 7.04
N LEU A 343 -16.08 28.93 7.66
CA LEU A 343 -15.78 27.54 7.32
C LEU A 343 -16.10 27.23 5.86
N LEU A 344 -17.22 27.75 5.34
CA LEU A 344 -17.58 27.54 3.93
C LEU A 344 -16.57 28.20 2.99
N VAL A 345 -16.12 29.40 3.28
CA VAL A 345 -15.08 30.09 2.49
C VAL A 345 -13.78 29.28 2.50
N LEU A 346 -13.36 28.76 3.67
CA LEU A 346 -12.18 27.92 3.79
C LEU A 346 -12.31 26.61 3.00
N GLN A 347 -13.49 25.96 3.04
CA GLN A 347 -13.78 24.76 2.27
C GLN A 347 -13.69 25.02 0.76
N VAL A 348 -14.38 26.07 0.27
CA VAL A 348 -14.36 26.45 -1.15
C VAL A 348 -12.95 26.80 -1.60
N PHE A 349 -12.21 27.52 -0.77
CA PHE A 349 -10.81 27.84 -1.04
C PHE A 349 -9.93 26.59 -1.14
N PHE A 350 -10.10 25.65 -0.22
CA PHE A 350 -9.37 24.37 -0.23
C PHE A 350 -9.67 23.56 -1.50
N TYR A 351 -10.94 23.40 -1.87
CA TYR A 351 -11.32 22.71 -3.10
C TYR A 351 -10.85 23.46 -4.35
N GLY A 352 -10.90 24.79 -4.32
CA GLY A 352 -10.39 25.65 -5.39
C GLY A 352 -8.87 25.49 -5.60
N LEU A 353 -8.10 25.43 -4.52
CA LEU A 353 -6.66 25.16 -4.57
C LEU A 353 -6.37 23.77 -5.15
N GLY A 354 -7.14 22.76 -4.76
CA GLY A 354 -7.00 21.40 -5.31
C GLY A 354 -7.30 21.36 -6.80
N TYR A 355 -8.38 22.00 -7.24
CA TYR A 355 -8.70 22.10 -8.68
C TYR A 355 -7.65 22.89 -9.46
N TRP A 356 -7.15 23.98 -8.90
CA TRP A 356 -6.06 24.75 -9.50
C TRP A 356 -4.78 23.93 -9.62
N GLY A 357 -4.44 23.17 -8.59
CA GLY A 357 -3.31 22.23 -8.61
C GLY A 357 -3.48 21.15 -9.69
N TYR A 358 -4.69 20.62 -9.89
CA TYR A 358 -5.02 19.72 -10.99
C TYR A 358 -4.78 20.38 -12.36
N TYR A 359 -5.31 21.59 -12.57
CA TYR A 359 -5.14 22.34 -13.79
C TYR A 359 -3.66 22.61 -14.12
N LEU A 360 -2.87 23.00 -13.12
CA LEU A 360 -1.42 23.20 -13.32
C LEU A 360 -0.69 21.89 -13.61
N SER A 361 -1.09 20.79 -12.97
CA SER A 361 -0.52 19.46 -13.21
C SER A 361 -0.76 19.00 -14.65
N THR A 362 -1.93 19.23 -15.22
CA THR A 362 -2.24 18.91 -16.63
C THR A 362 -1.39 19.71 -17.61
N ARG A 363 -0.88 20.88 -17.21
CA ARG A 363 0.03 21.73 -17.99
C ARG A 363 1.52 21.52 -17.66
N GLN A 364 1.85 20.48 -16.87
CA GLN A 364 3.23 20.16 -16.41
C GLN A 364 3.90 21.31 -15.63
N ILE A 365 3.13 22.26 -15.10
CA ILE A 365 3.64 23.34 -14.26
C ILE A 365 3.67 22.82 -12.79
N LYS A 366 4.89 22.73 -12.26
CA LYS A 366 5.13 22.16 -10.91
C LYS A 366 5.11 23.25 -9.84
N ASN A 367 4.12 23.24 -8.93
CA ASN A 367 4.06 24.13 -7.77
C ASN A 367 3.86 23.31 -6.48
N LYS A 368 4.87 23.38 -5.57
CA LYS A 368 4.89 22.59 -4.32
C LYS A 368 3.71 22.85 -3.39
N LEU A 369 3.26 24.10 -3.26
CA LEU A 369 2.20 24.49 -2.35
C LEU A 369 0.81 24.01 -2.82
N LEU A 370 0.55 24.08 -4.13
CA LEU A 370 -0.71 23.65 -4.72
C LEU A 370 -0.78 22.14 -4.93
N PHE A 371 0.38 21.47 -4.95
CA PHE A 371 0.43 20.02 -5.12
C PHE A 371 -0.15 19.27 -3.91
N ILE A 372 0.00 19.80 -2.69
CA ILE A 372 -0.53 19.14 -1.47
C ILE A 372 -2.07 19.07 -1.47
N PRO A 373 -2.85 20.18 -1.62
CA PRO A 373 -4.30 20.08 -1.72
C PRO A 373 -4.77 19.29 -2.95
N TYR A 374 -4.09 19.45 -4.09
CA TYR A 374 -4.38 18.68 -5.30
C TYR A 374 -4.19 17.18 -5.06
N TYR A 375 -3.03 16.76 -4.56
CA TYR A 375 -2.73 15.35 -4.33
C TYR A 375 -3.69 14.74 -3.30
N PHE A 376 -4.03 15.49 -2.27
CA PHE A 376 -5.00 15.07 -1.26
C PHE A 376 -6.39 14.87 -1.88
N LEU A 377 -6.92 15.84 -2.62
CA LEU A 377 -8.20 15.73 -3.31
C LEU A 377 -8.19 14.68 -4.42
N PHE A 378 -7.08 14.56 -5.15
CA PHE A 378 -6.92 13.57 -6.19
C PHE A 378 -6.92 12.15 -5.65
N MET A 379 -6.22 11.89 -4.55
CA MET A 379 -6.27 10.59 -3.86
C MET A 379 -7.67 10.24 -3.36
N LEU A 380 -8.51 11.23 -3.11
CA LEU A 380 -9.89 11.05 -2.63
C LEU A 380 -10.91 11.00 -3.78
N SER A 381 -10.70 11.74 -4.86
CA SER A 381 -11.64 11.81 -5.99
C SER A 381 -11.71 10.53 -6.80
N LEU A 382 -10.65 9.73 -6.79
CA LEU A 382 -10.56 8.48 -7.55
C LEU A 382 -11.47 7.36 -7.05
N ILE A 383 -12.08 7.53 -5.88
CA ILE A 383 -13.09 6.58 -5.37
C ILE A 383 -14.46 6.82 -6.05
N HIS A 384 -14.63 7.91 -6.79
CA HIS A 384 -15.90 8.30 -7.41
C HIS A 384 -15.94 8.08 -8.92
N ILE A 385 -14.86 7.56 -9.52
CA ILE A 385 -14.80 7.14 -10.91
C ILE A 385 -14.80 5.60 -10.97
#